data_b7970378fc33788ff84686eb8ae17829
#
_entry.id   b7970378fc33788ff84686eb8ae17829
#
_cell.length_a   1.000
_cell.length_b   1.000
_cell.length_c   1.000
_cell.angle_alpha   90.00
_cell.angle_beta   90.00
_cell.angle_gamma   90.00
#
_symmetry.space_group_name_H-M   'P 1'
#
loop_
_entity.id
_entity.type
_entity.pdbx_description
1 polymer ?
#
loop_
_entity_poly.entity_id
_entity_poly.type
_entity_poly.pdbx_seq_one_letter_code
_entity_poly.pdbx_strand_id
1 'polypeptide(L)'
;MDLDYSTEHDNFRAETRAFLEQRRLQFPKPYGGGRPSAEMLEWQKLLIENGYAARTIPREYGGYGAEPDILKSRIIAEEFTRVKAPTGLAGQGISMLVPTLLEVGSEEQKRRYIAPTLRGEIIWCQGYSEPGAGSDLASLQTRGVEDGPDFIINGQKIWTSTAQSADMIFCLGRTESERAKHQGISYFLFSTKTPGIEVRPL
;
A
#
# COMPACT_ATOMS: atom_id res chain seq x y z
N MET A 1 10.04 -2.16 -28.91
CA MET A 1 9.03 -2.87 -28.11
C MET A 1 7.77 -2.83 -28.92
N ASP A 2 7.28 -3.98 -29.36
CA ASP A 2 5.99 -4.09 -30.03
C ASP A 2 4.90 -3.94 -28.96
N LEU A 3 4.02 -2.95 -29.13
CA LEU A 3 2.91 -2.66 -28.21
C LEU A 3 1.55 -3.06 -28.81
N ASP A 4 1.55 -3.82 -29.89
CA ASP A 4 0.32 -4.33 -30.48
C ASP A 4 -0.29 -5.43 -29.59
N TYR A 5 -1.61 -5.43 -29.49
CA TYR A 5 -2.33 -6.44 -28.73
C TYR A 5 -2.29 -7.78 -29.47
N SER A 6 -1.89 -8.82 -28.76
CA SER A 6 -2.03 -10.19 -29.25
C SER A 6 -3.46 -10.71 -29.02
N THR A 7 -3.79 -11.84 -29.63
CA THR A 7 -5.07 -12.54 -29.40
C THR A 7 -5.33 -12.81 -27.91
N GLU A 8 -4.27 -13.07 -27.13
CA GLU A 8 -4.38 -13.24 -25.67
C GLU A 8 -4.85 -11.95 -24.99
N HIS A 9 -4.31 -10.80 -25.39
CA HIS A 9 -4.71 -9.50 -24.85
C HIS A 9 -6.14 -9.12 -25.25
N ASP A 10 -6.55 -9.45 -26.49
CA ASP A 10 -7.92 -9.22 -26.94
C ASP A 10 -8.93 -10.08 -26.17
N ASN A 11 -8.60 -11.35 -25.92
CA ASN A 11 -9.40 -12.23 -25.06
C ASN A 11 -9.49 -11.68 -23.64
N PHE A 12 -8.37 -11.28 -23.04
CA PHE A 12 -8.34 -10.68 -21.71
C PHE A 12 -9.19 -9.40 -21.64
N ARG A 13 -9.19 -8.57 -22.68
CA ARG A 13 -10.06 -7.40 -22.80
C ARG A 13 -11.54 -7.80 -22.81
N ALA A 14 -11.89 -8.82 -23.57
CA ALA A 14 -13.26 -9.31 -23.65
C ALA A 14 -13.73 -9.87 -22.27
N GLU A 15 -12.87 -10.63 -21.59
CA GLU A 15 -13.13 -11.13 -20.23
C GLU A 15 -13.31 -10.00 -19.22
N THR A 16 -12.45 -8.98 -19.27
CA THR A 16 -12.54 -7.80 -18.42
C THR A 16 -13.86 -7.05 -18.64
N ARG A 17 -14.29 -6.89 -19.90
CA ARG A 17 -15.59 -6.29 -20.24
C ARG A 17 -16.74 -7.10 -19.68
N ALA A 18 -16.75 -8.40 -19.90
CA ALA A 18 -17.81 -9.28 -19.41
C ALA A 18 -17.92 -9.23 -17.87
N PHE A 19 -16.78 -9.26 -17.17
CA PHE A 19 -16.72 -9.10 -15.72
C PHE A 19 -17.38 -7.80 -15.26
N LEU A 20 -17.03 -6.67 -15.87
CA LEU A 20 -17.53 -5.34 -15.49
C LEU A 20 -19.04 -5.19 -15.81
N GLU A 21 -19.48 -5.65 -16.98
CA GLU A 21 -20.89 -5.59 -17.38
C GLU A 21 -21.79 -6.39 -16.43
N GLN A 22 -21.38 -7.61 -16.07
CA GLN A 22 -22.13 -8.47 -15.13
C GLN A 22 -22.27 -7.86 -13.74
N ARG A 23 -21.32 -7.00 -13.33
CA ARG A 23 -21.25 -6.45 -11.98
C ARG A 23 -21.58 -4.96 -11.88
N ARG A 24 -22.07 -4.38 -12.97
CA ARG A 24 -22.32 -2.93 -13.06
C ARG A 24 -23.21 -2.37 -11.95
N LEU A 25 -24.20 -3.14 -11.52
CA LEU A 25 -25.12 -2.75 -10.43
C LEU A 25 -24.50 -2.93 -9.02
N GLN A 26 -23.33 -3.57 -8.92
CA GLN A 26 -22.63 -3.83 -7.67
C GLN A 26 -21.46 -2.84 -7.43
N PHE A 27 -21.23 -1.89 -8.35
CA PHE A 27 -20.15 -0.93 -8.19
C PHE A 27 -20.35 -0.10 -6.92
N PRO A 28 -19.40 -0.14 -5.97
CA PRO A 28 -19.46 0.73 -4.81
C PRO A 28 -19.18 2.18 -5.22
N LYS A 29 -19.40 3.11 -4.29
CA LYS A 29 -18.91 4.48 -4.48
C LYS A 29 -17.38 4.48 -4.61
N PRO A 30 -16.82 5.35 -5.47
CA PRO A 30 -15.37 5.46 -5.61
C PRO A 30 -14.69 5.70 -4.25
N TYR A 31 -13.56 5.01 -4.03
CA TYR A 31 -12.78 5.17 -2.82
C TYR A 31 -12.02 6.49 -2.84
N GLY A 32 -12.31 7.34 -1.85
CA GLY A 32 -11.68 8.67 -1.70
C GLY A 32 -10.57 8.75 -0.65
N GLY A 33 -10.16 7.61 -0.09
CA GLY A 33 -9.18 7.54 1.00
C GLY A 33 -9.83 7.36 2.38
N GLY A 34 -9.01 7.13 3.39
CA GLY A 34 -9.45 6.85 4.76
C GLY A 34 -9.96 5.41 4.94
N ARG A 35 -10.97 5.21 5.78
CA ARG A 35 -11.54 3.87 6.03
C ARG A 35 -12.54 3.50 4.94
N PRO A 36 -12.34 2.36 4.24
CA PRO A 36 -13.26 1.93 3.18
C PRO A 36 -14.62 1.49 3.74
N SER A 37 -15.67 1.62 2.94
CA SER A 37 -16.98 1.05 3.25
C SER A 37 -16.99 -0.46 3.10
N ALA A 38 -17.99 -1.14 3.67
CA ALA A 38 -18.15 -2.59 3.54
C ALA A 38 -18.26 -3.01 2.06
N GLU A 39 -19.01 -2.27 1.25
CA GLU A 39 -19.18 -2.54 -0.18
C GLU A 39 -17.84 -2.40 -0.93
N MET A 40 -17.00 -1.43 -0.53
CA MET A 40 -15.67 -1.25 -1.12
C MET A 40 -14.72 -2.39 -0.73
N LEU A 41 -14.81 -2.91 0.50
CA LEU A 41 -14.01 -4.06 0.92
C LEU A 41 -14.40 -5.34 0.15
N GLU A 42 -15.69 -5.59 -0.03
CA GLU A 42 -16.18 -6.72 -0.84
C GLU A 42 -15.76 -6.57 -2.31
N TRP A 43 -15.85 -5.36 -2.85
CA TRP A 43 -15.40 -5.06 -4.20
C TRP A 43 -13.89 -5.30 -4.35
N GLN A 44 -13.08 -4.83 -3.40
CA GLN A 44 -11.63 -5.04 -3.40
C GLN A 44 -11.28 -6.53 -3.39
N LYS A 45 -11.94 -7.32 -2.55
CA LYS A 45 -11.76 -8.77 -2.51
C LYS A 45 -12.08 -9.41 -3.85
N LEU A 46 -13.23 -9.04 -4.45
CA LEU A 46 -13.64 -9.52 -5.76
C LEU A 46 -12.62 -9.16 -6.86
N LEU A 47 -12.07 -7.94 -6.82
CA LEU A 47 -11.04 -7.53 -7.76
C LEU A 47 -9.75 -8.33 -7.61
N ILE A 48 -9.32 -8.64 -6.38
CA ILE A 48 -8.14 -9.47 -6.12
C ILE A 48 -8.37 -10.89 -6.66
N GLU A 49 -9.51 -11.50 -6.33
CA GLU A 49 -9.86 -12.87 -6.76
C GLU A 49 -9.89 -13.04 -8.27
N ASN A 50 -10.23 -11.97 -9.02
CA ASN A 50 -10.29 -11.98 -10.49
C ASN A 50 -9.06 -11.34 -11.17
N GLY A 51 -8.03 -10.96 -10.41
CA GLY A 51 -6.77 -10.44 -10.94
C GLY A 51 -6.82 -9.01 -11.48
N TYR A 52 -7.78 -8.21 -11.02
CA TYR A 52 -7.90 -6.78 -11.36
C TYR A 52 -7.27 -5.87 -10.29
N ALA A 53 -7.03 -6.36 -9.08
CA ALA A 53 -6.23 -5.71 -8.04
C ALA A 53 -5.14 -6.66 -7.52
N ALA A 54 -4.08 -6.12 -6.92
CA ALA A 54 -2.94 -6.87 -6.36
C ALA A 54 -2.42 -7.97 -7.32
N ARG A 55 -2.43 -7.67 -8.62
CA ARG A 55 -2.26 -8.65 -9.69
C ARG A 55 -0.94 -9.41 -9.62
N THR A 56 0.17 -8.70 -9.37
CA THR A 56 1.53 -9.27 -9.34
C THR A 56 2.00 -9.69 -7.95
N ILE A 57 1.19 -9.45 -6.92
CA ILE A 57 1.52 -9.86 -5.56
C ILE A 57 1.34 -11.38 -5.45
N PRO A 58 2.29 -12.13 -4.86
CA PRO A 58 2.18 -13.58 -4.70
C PRO A 58 0.93 -14.01 -3.94
N ARG A 59 0.37 -15.16 -4.34
CA ARG A 59 -0.86 -15.72 -3.73
C ARG A 59 -0.69 -16.03 -2.25
N GLU A 60 0.50 -16.46 -1.85
CA GLU A 60 0.83 -16.75 -0.45
C GLU A 60 0.74 -15.53 0.47
N TYR A 61 0.81 -14.31 -0.10
CA TYR A 61 0.63 -13.04 0.60
C TYR A 61 -0.71 -12.36 0.27
N GLY A 62 -1.65 -13.09 -0.32
CA GLY A 62 -3.01 -12.61 -0.56
C GLY A 62 -3.24 -11.85 -1.86
N GLY A 63 -2.28 -11.87 -2.78
CA GLY A 63 -2.43 -11.33 -4.13
C GLY A 63 -2.97 -12.35 -5.13
N TYR A 64 -3.09 -11.94 -6.39
CA TYR A 64 -3.53 -12.81 -7.48
C TYR A 64 -2.42 -13.72 -8.02
N GLY A 65 -1.15 -13.29 -7.95
CA GLY A 65 0.03 -14.08 -8.33
C GLY A 65 0.20 -14.25 -9.85
N ALA A 66 -0.16 -13.24 -10.63
CA ALA A 66 0.13 -13.24 -12.06
C ALA A 66 1.50 -12.63 -12.35
N GLU A 67 2.10 -13.06 -13.45
CA GLU A 67 3.29 -12.41 -13.99
C GLU A 67 3.01 -10.94 -14.39
N PRO A 68 4.02 -10.05 -14.24
CA PRO A 68 3.91 -8.69 -14.70
C PRO A 68 3.61 -8.59 -16.20
N ASP A 69 2.55 -7.86 -16.55
CA ASP A 69 2.14 -7.62 -17.92
C ASP A 69 1.58 -6.20 -18.05
N ILE A 70 2.33 -5.34 -18.71
CA ILE A 70 1.99 -3.93 -18.87
C ILE A 70 0.76 -3.72 -19.77
N LEU A 71 0.56 -4.59 -20.77
CA LEU A 71 -0.60 -4.49 -21.68
C LEU A 71 -1.87 -4.92 -20.97
N LYS A 72 -1.84 -5.99 -20.16
CA LYS A 72 -2.99 -6.36 -19.31
C LYS A 72 -3.32 -5.29 -18.28
N SER A 73 -2.31 -4.67 -17.66
CA SER A 73 -2.53 -3.55 -16.74
C SER A 73 -3.20 -2.35 -17.43
N ARG A 74 -2.78 -2.04 -18.66
CA ARG A 74 -3.38 -0.99 -19.48
C ARG A 74 -4.82 -1.34 -19.87
N ILE A 75 -5.10 -2.57 -20.29
CA ILE A 75 -6.45 -3.06 -20.60
C ILE A 75 -7.40 -2.88 -19.42
N ILE A 76 -6.95 -3.28 -18.21
CA ILE A 76 -7.73 -3.08 -16.98
C ILE A 76 -8.06 -1.59 -16.81
N ALA A 77 -7.07 -0.71 -16.87
CA ALA A 77 -7.28 0.72 -16.70
C ALA A 77 -8.27 1.31 -17.73
N GLU A 78 -8.14 0.93 -19.00
CA GLU A 78 -9.01 1.37 -20.10
C GLU A 78 -10.45 0.89 -19.89
N GLU A 79 -10.66 -0.40 -19.60
CA GLU A 79 -12.00 -0.97 -19.48
C GLU A 79 -12.72 -0.49 -18.20
N PHE A 80 -12.01 -0.34 -17.08
CA PHE A 80 -12.57 0.25 -15.86
C PHE A 80 -12.98 1.71 -16.06
N THR A 81 -12.13 2.49 -16.75
CA THR A 81 -12.43 3.89 -17.07
C THR A 81 -13.64 4.00 -18.00
N ARG A 82 -13.75 3.13 -19.00
CA ARG A 82 -14.86 3.12 -19.99
C ARG A 82 -16.22 3.06 -19.32
N VAL A 83 -16.37 2.25 -18.27
CA VAL A 83 -17.65 2.07 -17.55
C VAL A 83 -17.70 2.82 -16.22
N LYS A 84 -16.67 3.61 -15.89
CA LYS A 84 -16.50 4.31 -14.62
C LYS A 84 -16.55 3.36 -13.40
N ALA A 85 -16.02 2.16 -13.55
CA ALA A 85 -15.92 1.20 -12.45
C ALA A 85 -14.84 1.66 -11.44
N PRO A 86 -15.06 1.47 -10.13
CA PRO A 86 -14.05 1.74 -9.13
C PRO A 86 -12.86 0.78 -9.29
N THR A 87 -11.63 1.31 -9.28
CA THR A 87 -10.38 0.54 -9.48
C THR A 87 -9.92 -0.21 -8.22
N GLY A 88 -10.71 -0.19 -7.17
CA GLY A 88 -10.36 -0.79 -5.89
C GLY A 88 -9.66 0.18 -4.95
N LEU A 89 -9.07 -0.37 -3.90
CA LEU A 89 -8.37 0.39 -2.87
C LEU A 89 -7.00 0.87 -3.37
N ALA A 90 -6.65 2.07 -2.95
CA ALA A 90 -5.34 2.67 -3.14
C ALA A 90 -4.86 3.26 -1.81
N GLY A 91 -3.59 3.62 -1.73
CA GLY A 91 -3.01 4.27 -0.56
C GLY A 91 -1.58 3.81 -0.31
N GLN A 92 -0.94 4.47 0.65
CA GLN A 92 0.49 4.29 0.93
C GLN A 92 0.84 2.87 1.38
N GLY A 93 -0.07 2.19 2.10
CA GLY A 93 0.11 0.78 2.45
C GLY A 93 0.28 -0.12 1.22
N ILE A 94 -0.61 0.02 0.24
CA ILE A 94 -0.60 -0.81 -0.98
C ILE A 94 0.56 -0.42 -1.90
N SER A 95 0.77 0.90 -2.12
CA SER A 95 1.72 1.39 -3.12
C SER A 95 3.17 1.46 -2.64
N MET A 96 3.41 1.52 -1.33
CA MET A 96 4.75 1.71 -0.76
C MET A 96 5.14 0.60 0.21
N LEU A 97 4.32 0.33 1.25
CA LEU A 97 4.66 -0.68 2.25
C LEU A 97 4.71 -2.09 1.65
N VAL A 98 3.69 -2.49 0.90
CA VAL A 98 3.63 -3.86 0.34
C VAL A 98 4.85 -4.17 -0.54
N PRO A 99 5.24 -3.33 -1.52
CA PRO A 99 6.48 -3.55 -2.28
C PRO A 99 7.73 -3.63 -1.41
N THR A 100 7.85 -2.73 -0.41
CA THR A 100 8.98 -2.74 0.52
C THR A 100 9.05 -4.05 1.31
N LEU A 101 7.92 -4.52 1.83
CA LEU A 101 7.89 -5.80 2.55
C LEU A 101 8.22 -6.99 1.66
N LEU A 102 7.75 -7.01 0.43
CA LEU A 102 8.07 -8.08 -0.53
C LEU A 102 9.57 -8.15 -0.79
N GLU A 103 10.25 -7.01 -0.87
CA GLU A 103 11.67 -6.92 -1.16
C GLU A 103 12.55 -7.22 0.05
N VAL A 104 12.28 -6.58 1.20
CA VAL A 104 13.20 -6.60 2.36
C VAL A 104 12.56 -7.06 3.68
N GLY A 105 11.25 -7.29 3.71
CA GLY A 105 10.56 -7.75 4.91
C GLY A 105 10.88 -9.19 5.29
N SER A 106 10.83 -9.52 6.60
CA SER A 106 10.87 -10.90 7.05
C SER A 106 9.61 -11.67 6.62
N GLU A 107 9.68 -12.99 6.56
CA GLU A 107 8.53 -13.83 6.24
C GLU A 107 7.35 -13.61 7.21
N GLU A 108 7.65 -13.37 8.48
CA GLU A 108 6.64 -13.04 9.49
C GLU A 108 5.94 -11.71 9.15
N GLN A 109 6.71 -10.67 8.80
CA GLN A 109 6.16 -9.37 8.42
C GLN A 109 5.32 -9.46 7.15
N LYS A 110 5.78 -10.18 6.13
CA LYS A 110 5.03 -10.39 4.88
C LYS A 110 3.68 -11.04 5.15
N ARG A 111 3.67 -12.17 5.88
CA ARG A 111 2.44 -12.90 6.22
C ARG A 111 1.49 -12.11 7.10
N ARG A 112 2.04 -11.35 8.04
CA ARG A 112 1.26 -10.54 8.99
C ARG A 112 0.58 -9.35 8.35
N TYR A 113 1.27 -8.65 7.43
CA TYR A 113 0.83 -7.32 7.00
C TYR A 113 0.35 -7.24 5.56
N ILE A 114 0.85 -8.05 4.61
CA ILE A 114 0.53 -7.84 3.20
C ILE A 114 -0.94 -8.11 2.91
N ALA A 115 -1.44 -9.30 3.19
CA ALA A 115 -2.82 -9.65 2.89
C ALA A 115 -3.87 -8.72 3.55
N PRO A 116 -3.78 -8.38 4.86
CA PRO A 116 -4.71 -7.43 5.47
C PRO A 116 -4.64 -6.03 4.86
N THR A 117 -3.43 -5.59 4.43
CA THR A 117 -3.26 -4.30 3.74
C THR A 117 -3.94 -4.30 2.37
N LEU A 118 -3.74 -5.35 1.57
CA LEU A 118 -4.37 -5.49 0.25
C LEU A 118 -5.90 -5.51 0.34
N ARG A 119 -6.46 -6.11 1.39
CA ARG A 119 -7.90 -6.18 1.63
C ARG A 119 -8.48 -4.93 2.29
N GLY A 120 -7.65 -3.94 2.67
CA GLY A 120 -8.09 -2.72 3.33
C GLY A 120 -8.50 -2.89 4.80
N GLU A 121 -8.12 -3.99 5.43
CA GLU A 121 -8.35 -4.28 6.85
C GLU A 121 -7.41 -3.46 7.74
N ILE A 122 -6.21 -3.15 7.25
CA ILE A 122 -5.23 -2.28 7.89
C ILE A 122 -4.99 -1.04 7.02
N ILE A 123 -5.23 0.13 7.59
CA ILE A 123 -4.95 1.41 6.97
C ILE A 123 -3.60 1.92 7.47
N TRP A 124 -2.74 2.30 6.53
CA TRP A 124 -1.39 2.76 6.83
C TRP A 124 -1.21 4.24 6.52
N CYS A 125 -0.40 4.91 7.35
CA CYS A 125 0.17 6.20 7.04
C CYS A 125 1.70 6.13 6.99
N GLN A 126 2.31 7.14 6.34
CA GLN A 126 3.75 7.21 6.10
C GLN A 126 4.41 8.23 7.03
N GLY A 127 5.38 7.81 7.81
CA GLY A 127 6.18 8.68 8.68
C GLY A 127 7.59 8.89 8.14
N TYR A 128 7.75 9.66 7.05
CA TYR A 128 9.07 9.92 6.44
C TYR A 128 9.56 11.33 6.77
N SER A 129 8.90 12.34 6.19
CA SER A 129 9.32 13.74 6.30
C SER A 129 9.25 14.26 7.74
N GLU A 130 10.16 15.18 8.06
CA GLU A 130 10.22 15.91 9.31
C GLU A 130 10.22 17.42 9.02
N PRO A 131 9.95 18.28 10.01
CA PRO A 131 10.03 19.73 9.80
C PRO A 131 11.36 20.19 9.20
N GLY A 132 12.47 19.52 9.54
CA GLY A 132 13.82 19.80 9.04
C GLY A 132 14.34 18.83 7.97
N ALA A 133 13.58 17.82 7.55
CA ALA A 133 14.03 16.78 6.62
C ALA A 133 12.91 16.38 5.64
N GLY A 134 12.94 16.97 4.47
CA GLY A 134 12.03 16.66 3.36
C GLY A 134 12.79 16.07 2.17
N SER A 135 13.26 16.91 1.24
CA SER A 135 14.04 16.46 0.08
C SER A 135 15.35 15.79 0.49
N ASP A 136 16.07 16.31 1.50
CA ASP A 136 17.17 15.61 2.16
C ASP A 136 16.61 14.71 3.28
N LEU A 137 15.90 13.65 2.89
CA LEU A 137 15.27 12.72 3.84
C LEU A 137 16.32 12.03 4.73
N ALA A 138 17.52 11.83 4.23
CA ALA A 138 18.61 11.21 5.00
C ALA A 138 19.10 12.08 6.18
N SER A 139 18.69 13.34 6.26
CA SER A 139 18.94 14.22 7.42
C SER A 139 17.92 14.07 8.57
N LEU A 140 17.00 13.12 8.48
CA LEU A 140 15.99 12.87 9.51
C LEU A 140 16.62 12.71 10.93
N GLN A 141 15.89 13.21 11.93
CA GLN A 141 16.33 13.27 13.33
C GLN A 141 15.52 12.36 14.25
N THR A 142 14.36 11.82 13.81
CA THR A 142 13.62 10.82 14.58
C THR A 142 14.56 9.69 14.97
N ARG A 143 14.68 9.38 16.25
CA ARG A 143 15.58 8.37 16.79
C ARG A 143 14.81 7.13 17.22
N GLY A 144 15.37 5.95 16.93
CA GLY A 144 14.99 4.68 17.51
C GLY A 144 16.15 4.15 18.36
N VAL A 145 15.93 4.06 19.66
CA VAL A 145 16.93 3.54 20.63
C VAL A 145 16.47 2.18 21.11
N GLU A 146 17.34 1.18 21.06
CA GLU A 146 17.05 -0.16 21.59
C GLU A 146 16.77 -0.12 23.08
N ASP A 147 15.70 -0.80 23.51
CA ASP A 147 15.32 -1.00 24.90
C ASP A 147 14.88 -2.47 25.08
N GLY A 148 15.83 -3.34 25.33
CA GLY A 148 15.60 -4.78 25.36
C GLY A 148 15.14 -5.33 24.00
N PRO A 149 13.97 -5.97 23.90
CA PRO A 149 13.43 -6.47 22.64
C PRO A 149 12.72 -5.41 21.81
N ASP A 150 12.55 -4.19 22.35
CA ASP A 150 11.77 -3.11 21.78
C ASP A 150 12.64 -1.93 21.37
N PHE A 151 12.03 -0.91 20.79
CA PHE A 151 12.64 0.38 20.46
C PHE A 151 11.85 1.52 21.07
N ILE A 152 12.54 2.46 21.70
CA ILE A 152 11.98 3.77 22.07
C ILE A 152 12.17 4.71 20.89
N ILE A 153 11.05 5.16 20.29
CA ILE A 153 11.07 6.06 19.14
C ILE A 153 10.71 7.48 19.60
N ASN A 154 11.61 8.44 19.34
CA ASN A 154 11.39 9.84 19.64
C ASN A 154 11.64 10.71 18.41
N GLY A 155 10.68 11.57 18.07
CA GLY A 155 10.80 12.47 16.94
C GLY A 155 9.45 13.06 16.52
N GLN A 156 9.47 13.81 15.44
CA GLN A 156 8.28 14.42 14.85
C GLN A 156 8.25 14.18 13.35
N LYS A 157 7.15 13.67 12.85
CA LYS A 157 6.88 13.52 11.41
C LYS A 157 5.86 14.57 10.96
N ILE A 158 5.97 14.98 9.70
CA ILE A 158 5.06 15.96 9.09
C ILE A 158 4.58 15.45 7.71
N TRP A 159 3.49 15.99 7.21
CA TRP A 159 2.86 15.57 5.95
C TRP A 159 2.44 14.10 5.93
N THR A 160 2.13 13.56 7.12
CA THR A 160 1.70 12.19 7.31
C THR A 160 0.23 12.04 6.92
N SER A 161 -0.04 11.99 5.62
CA SER A 161 -1.39 11.87 5.08
C SER A 161 -2.10 10.66 5.67
N THR A 162 -3.40 10.81 5.99
CA THR A 162 -4.26 9.78 6.58
C THR A 162 -3.93 9.38 8.03
N ALA A 163 -2.96 9.97 8.71
CA ALA A 163 -2.58 9.61 10.09
C ALA A 163 -3.77 9.58 11.07
N GLN A 164 -4.75 10.48 10.88
CA GLN A 164 -5.95 10.56 11.72
C GLN A 164 -6.85 9.31 11.66
N SER A 165 -6.81 8.58 10.56
CA SER A 165 -7.64 7.39 10.32
C SER A 165 -6.84 6.10 10.17
N ALA A 166 -5.50 6.16 10.19
CA ALA A 166 -4.63 5.03 10.04
C ALA A 166 -4.60 4.15 11.29
N ASP A 167 -4.51 2.84 11.09
CA ASP A 167 -4.30 1.85 12.14
C ASP A 167 -2.81 1.70 12.48
N MET A 168 -1.98 1.81 11.46
CA MET A 168 -0.55 1.56 11.51
C MET A 168 0.23 2.66 10.78
N ILE A 169 1.48 2.82 11.16
CA ILE A 169 2.44 3.70 10.51
C ILE A 169 3.68 2.91 10.10
N PHE A 170 4.20 3.17 8.91
CA PHE A 170 5.56 2.82 8.56
C PHE A 170 6.44 4.07 8.62
N CYS A 171 7.47 4.00 9.46
CA CYS A 171 8.23 5.16 9.88
C CYS A 171 9.73 4.96 9.69
N LEU A 172 10.41 5.97 9.17
CA LEU A 172 11.86 6.01 9.16
C LEU A 172 12.38 6.67 10.44
N GLY A 173 13.33 6.00 11.08
CA GLY A 173 14.03 6.53 12.28
C GLY A 173 15.52 6.15 12.23
N ARG A 174 16.33 6.95 12.90
CA ARG A 174 17.77 6.74 13.01
C ARG A 174 18.08 5.82 14.19
N THR A 175 18.67 4.68 13.89
CA THR A 175 19.17 3.73 14.93
C THR A 175 20.67 3.80 15.14
N GLU A 176 21.42 4.21 14.11
CA GLU A 176 22.89 4.30 14.18
C GLU A 176 23.35 5.72 13.76
N SER A 177 23.61 6.58 14.77
CA SER A 177 23.99 7.98 14.54
C SER A 177 25.42 8.14 13.99
N GLU A 178 26.29 7.16 14.25
CA GLU A 178 27.70 7.19 13.89
C GLU A 178 27.97 6.74 12.44
N ARG A 179 26.97 6.15 11.77
CA ARG A 179 27.10 5.73 10.39
C ARG A 179 26.80 6.84 9.39
N ALA A 180 27.23 6.65 8.16
CA ALA A 180 26.89 7.53 7.04
C ALA A 180 25.37 7.72 6.96
N LYS A 181 24.89 8.91 6.58
CA LYS A 181 23.49 9.37 6.63
C LYS A 181 22.46 8.29 6.24
N HIS A 182 22.69 7.58 5.13
CA HIS A 182 21.74 6.58 4.62
C HIS A 182 21.81 5.23 5.35
N GLN A 183 22.95 4.87 5.92
CA GLN A 183 23.19 3.55 6.49
C GLN A 183 22.68 3.38 7.93
N GLY A 184 22.43 4.48 8.61
CA GLY A 184 21.96 4.48 10.01
C GLY A 184 20.45 4.61 10.16
N ILE A 185 19.66 4.38 9.11
CA ILE A 185 18.21 4.54 9.10
C ILE A 185 17.53 3.17 9.10
N SER A 186 16.58 2.99 10.00
CA SER A 186 15.73 1.81 10.11
C SER A 186 14.28 2.10 9.73
N TYR A 187 13.58 1.05 9.31
CA TYR A 187 12.19 1.10 8.90
C TYR A 187 11.33 0.43 9.97
N PHE A 188 10.51 1.21 10.65
CA PHE A 188 9.68 0.76 11.76
C PHE A 188 8.22 0.60 11.34
N LEU A 189 7.57 -0.44 11.86
CA LEU A 189 6.16 -0.72 11.67
C LEU A 189 5.50 -0.79 13.04
N PHE A 190 4.59 0.14 13.35
CA PHE A 190 3.91 0.14 14.63
C PHE A 190 2.50 0.75 14.54
N SER A 191 1.68 0.48 15.57
CA SER A 191 0.33 1.01 15.64
C SER A 191 0.32 2.51 15.91
N THR A 192 -0.55 3.25 15.24
CA THR A 192 -0.80 4.67 15.55
C THR A 192 -1.40 4.87 16.97
N LYS A 193 -1.87 3.79 17.59
CA LYS A 193 -2.40 3.77 18.97
C LYS A 193 -1.33 3.44 20.03
N THR A 194 -0.07 3.28 19.63
CA THR A 194 1.03 3.07 20.57
C THR A 194 1.09 4.23 21.56
N PRO A 195 1.22 3.98 22.87
CA PRO A 195 1.31 5.04 23.88
C PRO A 195 2.44 6.04 23.56
N GLY A 196 2.16 7.33 23.75
CA GLY A 196 3.10 8.41 23.44
C GLY A 196 3.01 8.98 22.03
N ILE A 197 2.17 8.41 21.15
CA ILE A 197 1.92 8.97 19.81
C ILE A 197 0.80 10.01 19.90
N GLU A 198 1.06 11.20 19.38
CA GLU A 198 0.08 12.26 19.20
C GLU A 198 -0.05 12.62 17.73
N VAL A 199 -1.27 12.56 17.20
CA VAL A 199 -1.59 12.98 15.82
C VAL A 199 -2.27 14.35 15.87
N ARG A 200 -1.63 15.34 15.27
CA ARG A 200 -2.16 16.72 15.17
C ARG A 200 -2.51 17.02 13.72
N PRO A 201 -3.74 17.45 13.41
CA PRO A 201 -4.09 17.98 12.11
C PRO A 201 -3.27 19.23 11.79
N LEU A 202 -2.88 19.40 10.54
CA LEU A 202 -2.28 20.62 10.01
C LEU A 202 -3.36 21.56 9.52
#